data_8d5580d8255e545eb044fcf923b7463d
#
_entry.id   8d5580d8255e545eb044fcf923b7463d
#
_cell.length_a   1.000
_cell.length_b   1.000
_cell.length_c   1.000
_cell.angle_alpha   90.00
_cell.angle_beta   90.00
_cell.angle_gamma   90.00
#
_symmetry.space_group_name_H-M   'P 1'
#
loop_
_entity.id
_entity.type
_entity.pdbx_description
1 polymer ?
#
loop_
_entity_poly.entity_id
_entity_poly.type
_entity_poly.pdbx_seq_one_letter_code
_entity_poly.pdbx_strand_id
1 'polypeptide(L)'
;HSMAFFSSLIAIMPLAFLMGRATEEIALRTTESLGGLLNATFGNAAELIIAVLLILEASRVADPEAQSFFIHLVQASLIGSILGNLLLVMGLAFVWGGIHHSEQKYSETQVSSNGSLLLLSMIVLVIPTVFHSSVGGEAGDSRLLDLSHIAAAILLLVYGLFLFFQFRTHVHLFATDG
;
A
#
# COMPACT_ATOMS: atom_id res chain seq x y z
N HIS A 1 5.25 1.17 -29.30
CA HIS A 1 4.65 1.01 -27.96
C HIS A 1 5.27 -0.16 -27.19
N SER A 2 5.40 -1.36 -27.80
CA SER A 2 5.94 -2.55 -27.11
C SER A 2 7.39 -2.37 -26.63
N MET A 3 8.26 -1.75 -27.45
CA MET A 3 9.65 -1.48 -27.03
C MET A 3 9.73 -0.52 -25.85
N ALA A 4 8.88 0.51 -25.80
CA ALA A 4 8.82 1.42 -24.66
C ALA A 4 8.37 0.69 -23.39
N PHE A 5 7.39 -0.21 -23.49
CA PHE A 5 6.94 -1.05 -22.37
C PHE A 5 8.08 -1.92 -21.82
N PHE A 6 8.75 -2.69 -22.68
CA PHE A 6 9.84 -3.57 -22.22
C PHE A 6 11.05 -2.80 -21.70
N SER A 7 11.41 -1.67 -22.32
CA SER A 7 12.51 -0.83 -21.83
C SER A 7 12.18 -0.19 -20.47
N SER A 8 10.93 0.23 -20.25
CA SER A 8 10.48 0.76 -18.95
C SER A 8 10.51 -0.32 -17.87
N LEU A 9 10.06 -1.54 -18.20
CA LEU A 9 10.09 -2.67 -17.28
C LEU A 9 11.52 -3.01 -16.84
N ILE A 10 12.47 -3.03 -17.80
CA ILE A 10 13.89 -3.28 -17.51
C ILE A 10 14.49 -2.12 -16.68
N ALA A 11 14.10 -0.87 -16.95
CA ALA A 11 14.60 0.29 -16.23
C ALA A 11 14.09 0.39 -14.78
N ILE A 12 12.86 -0.06 -14.51
CA ILE A 12 12.28 -0.05 -13.16
C ILE A 12 13.06 -0.95 -12.20
N MET A 13 13.55 -2.11 -12.63
CA MET A 13 14.26 -3.06 -11.76
C MET A 13 15.49 -2.43 -11.04
N PRO A 14 16.47 -1.83 -11.77
CA PRO A 14 17.61 -1.21 -11.11
C PRO A 14 17.22 0.03 -10.28
N LEU A 15 16.20 0.80 -10.70
CA LEU A 15 15.72 1.95 -9.95
C LEU A 15 15.06 1.52 -8.62
N ALA A 16 14.25 0.48 -8.62
CA ALA A 16 13.67 -0.08 -7.39
C ALA A 16 14.77 -0.61 -6.45
N PHE A 17 15.79 -1.29 -6.98
CA PHE A 17 16.93 -1.75 -6.21
C PHE A 17 17.72 -0.57 -5.60
N LEU A 18 17.99 0.49 -6.37
CA LEU A 18 18.68 1.68 -5.87
C LEU A 18 17.87 2.41 -4.81
N MET A 19 16.54 2.49 -4.98
CA MET A 19 15.66 3.10 -3.98
C MET A 19 15.66 2.28 -2.68
N GLY A 20 15.60 0.96 -2.75
CA GLY A 20 15.70 0.08 -1.60
C GLY A 20 17.04 0.25 -0.87
N ARG A 21 18.16 0.23 -1.59
CA ARG A 21 19.50 0.47 -1.04
C ARG A 21 19.65 1.86 -0.39
N ALA A 22 19.13 2.90 -1.05
CA ALA A 22 19.17 4.25 -0.49
C ALA A 22 18.35 4.37 0.79
N THR A 23 17.17 3.76 0.83
CA THR A 23 16.31 3.73 2.02
C THR A 23 16.99 3.00 3.18
N GLU A 24 17.60 1.83 2.91
CA GLU A 24 18.35 1.06 3.89
C GLU A 24 19.54 1.84 4.44
N GLU A 25 20.35 2.49 3.58
CA GLU A 25 21.50 3.29 3.97
C GLU A 25 21.10 4.49 4.83
N ILE A 26 19.96 5.14 4.53
CA ILE A 26 19.42 6.22 5.36
C ILE A 26 18.94 5.65 6.70
N ALA A 27 18.26 4.50 6.70
CA ALA A 27 17.77 3.85 7.90
C ALA A 27 18.91 3.52 8.87
N LEU A 28 20.05 3.02 8.36
CA LEU A 28 21.24 2.73 9.15
C LEU A 28 21.89 3.98 9.79
N ARG A 29 21.70 5.16 9.20
CA ARG A 29 22.24 6.44 9.69
C ARG A 29 21.28 7.24 10.57
N THR A 30 20.08 6.75 10.75
CA THR A 30 19.01 7.40 11.52
C THR A 30 18.64 6.57 12.75
N THR A 31 17.65 7.03 13.50
CA THR A 31 17.08 6.23 14.58
C THR A 31 16.28 5.07 14.01
N GLU A 32 16.22 3.94 14.74
CA GLU A 32 15.46 2.74 14.36
C GLU A 32 14.01 3.06 13.98
N SER A 33 13.37 3.97 14.73
CA SER A 33 12.01 4.46 14.45
C SER A 33 11.88 5.19 13.12
N LEU A 34 12.87 6.04 12.79
CA LEU A 34 12.91 6.75 11.51
C LEU A 34 13.20 5.82 10.34
N GLY A 35 14.09 4.86 10.54
CA GLY A 35 14.39 3.83 9.55
C GLY A 35 13.15 3.00 9.21
N GLY A 36 12.40 2.55 10.21
CA GLY A 36 11.15 1.83 10.02
C GLY A 36 10.08 2.66 9.28
N LEU A 37 9.92 3.94 9.63
CA LEU A 37 8.99 4.85 8.95
C LEU A 37 9.37 5.06 7.49
N LEU A 38 10.65 5.27 7.21
CA LEU A 38 11.16 5.42 5.85
C LEU A 38 10.91 4.18 5.01
N ASN A 39 11.19 3.00 5.56
CA ASN A 39 10.96 1.73 4.87
C ASN A 39 9.47 1.50 4.58
N ALA A 40 8.59 1.75 5.56
CA ALA A 40 7.15 1.63 5.37
C ALA A 40 6.59 2.61 4.33
N THR A 41 7.16 3.81 4.23
CA THR A 41 6.71 4.85 3.30
C THR A 41 7.26 4.63 1.90
N PHE A 42 8.57 4.44 1.77
CA PHE A 42 9.22 4.29 0.46
C PHE A 42 8.96 2.93 -0.18
N GLY A 43 8.61 1.91 0.59
CA GLY A 43 8.14 0.63 0.05
C GLY A 43 6.93 0.77 -0.87
N ASN A 44 6.07 1.77 -0.62
CA ASN A 44 4.87 2.05 -1.41
C ASN A 44 5.00 3.30 -2.30
N ALA A 45 6.20 3.89 -2.39
CA ALA A 45 6.39 5.16 -3.13
C ALA A 45 6.12 5.01 -4.63
N ALA A 46 6.47 3.87 -5.23
CA ALA A 46 6.25 3.62 -6.64
C ALA A 46 4.76 3.63 -6.98
N GLU A 47 3.94 2.93 -6.20
CA GLU A 47 2.48 2.89 -6.36
C GLU A 47 1.87 4.28 -6.17
N LEU A 48 2.31 5.03 -5.17
CA LEU A 48 1.83 6.37 -4.92
C LEU A 48 2.16 7.32 -6.09
N ILE A 49 3.39 7.28 -6.61
CA ILE A 49 3.82 8.11 -7.74
C ILE A 49 2.99 7.77 -8.98
N ILE A 50 2.82 6.48 -9.30
CA ILE A 50 2.03 6.03 -10.44
C ILE A 50 0.58 6.48 -10.29
N ALA A 51 -0.04 6.28 -9.13
CA ALA A 51 -1.41 6.69 -8.87
C ALA A 51 -1.60 8.21 -9.04
N VAL A 52 -0.70 9.03 -8.49
CA VAL A 52 -0.75 10.49 -8.64
C VAL A 52 -0.60 10.91 -10.10
N LEU A 53 0.34 10.32 -10.84
CA LEU A 53 0.53 10.64 -12.27
C LEU A 53 -0.69 10.26 -13.11
N LEU A 54 -1.31 9.12 -12.86
CA LEU A 54 -2.52 8.70 -13.57
C LEU A 54 -3.73 9.58 -13.23
N ILE A 55 -3.89 10.02 -11.98
CA ILE A 55 -4.95 10.95 -11.58
C ILE A 55 -4.73 12.33 -12.23
N LEU A 56 -3.48 12.80 -12.27
CA LEU A 56 -3.15 14.05 -12.96
C LEU A 56 -3.43 13.95 -14.46
N GLU A 57 -3.16 12.84 -15.09
CA GLU A 57 -3.48 12.62 -16.50
C GLU A 57 -5.00 12.55 -16.71
N ALA A 58 -5.74 11.84 -15.86
CA ALA A 58 -7.20 11.82 -15.88
C ALA A 58 -7.80 13.24 -15.80
N SER A 59 -7.21 14.11 -14.98
CA SER A 59 -7.70 15.51 -14.85
C SER A 59 -7.43 16.40 -16.06
N ARG A 60 -6.51 16.01 -16.96
CA ARG A 60 -6.16 16.74 -18.18
C ARG A 60 -6.96 16.32 -19.40
N VAL A 61 -7.50 15.12 -19.37
CA VAL A 61 -8.25 14.56 -20.48
C VAL A 61 -9.70 15.04 -20.41
N ALA A 62 -10.20 15.61 -21.51
CA ALA A 62 -11.56 16.11 -21.60
C ALA A 62 -12.60 15.02 -21.93
N ASP A 63 -12.15 13.87 -22.44
CA ASP A 63 -13.00 12.74 -22.78
C ASP A 63 -13.38 11.95 -21.52
N PRO A 64 -14.68 11.82 -21.17
CA PRO A 64 -15.12 11.11 -19.96
C PRO A 64 -14.77 9.62 -19.96
N GLU A 65 -14.73 8.96 -21.12
CA GLU A 65 -14.36 7.54 -21.20
C GLU A 65 -12.88 7.34 -20.88
N ALA A 66 -12.02 8.20 -21.45
CA ALA A 66 -10.59 8.17 -21.17
C ALA A 66 -10.29 8.54 -19.69
N GLN A 67 -11.02 9.52 -19.14
CA GLN A 67 -10.90 9.87 -17.71
C GLN A 67 -11.25 8.68 -16.81
N SER A 68 -12.38 8.04 -17.09
CA SER A 68 -12.83 6.83 -16.35
C SER A 68 -11.79 5.70 -16.45
N PHE A 69 -11.19 5.51 -17.62
CA PHE A 69 -10.14 4.51 -17.82
C PHE A 69 -8.94 4.73 -16.88
N PHE A 70 -8.43 5.95 -16.77
CA PHE A 70 -7.32 6.25 -15.87
C PHE A 70 -7.68 6.01 -14.39
N ILE A 71 -8.89 6.37 -13.98
CA ILE A 71 -9.36 6.14 -12.61
C ILE A 71 -9.43 4.64 -12.31
N HIS A 72 -10.04 3.86 -13.21
CA HIS A 72 -10.08 2.40 -13.06
C HIS A 72 -8.69 1.76 -13.06
N LEU A 73 -7.75 2.30 -13.84
CA LEU A 73 -6.38 1.83 -13.86
C LEU A 73 -5.69 2.05 -12.51
N VAL A 74 -5.90 3.21 -11.86
CA VAL A 74 -5.41 3.46 -10.49
C VAL A 74 -6.01 2.46 -9.51
N GLN A 75 -7.33 2.27 -9.53
CA GLN A 75 -8.01 1.34 -8.63
C GLN A 75 -7.50 -0.09 -8.82
N ALA A 76 -7.40 -0.56 -10.07
CA ALA A 76 -6.88 -1.88 -10.40
C ALA A 76 -5.42 -2.06 -9.98
N SER A 77 -4.58 -1.04 -10.15
CA SER A 77 -3.18 -1.05 -9.73
C SER A 77 -3.05 -1.19 -8.21
N LEU A 78 -3.82 -0.42 -7.43
CA LEU A 78 -3.80 -0.49 -5.97
C LEU A 78 -4.30 -1.84 -5.45
N ILE A 79 -5.40 -2.35 -6.00
CA ILE A 79 -5.92 -3.68 -5.64
C ILE A 79 -4.92 -4.76 -6.03
N GLY A 80 -4.32 -4.67 -7.22
CA GLY A 80 -3.30 -5.60 -7.70
C GLY A 80 -2.06 -5.62 -6.83
N SER A 81 -1.60 -4.47 -6.34
CA SER A 81 -0.48 -4.37 -5.41
C SER A 81 -0.80 -5.04 -4.05
N ILE A 82 -1.98 -4.80 -3.49
CA ILE A 82 -2.42 -5.46 -2.25
C ILE A 82 -2.43 -6.98 -2.42
N LEU A 83 -3.08 -7.48 -3.48
CA LEU A 83 -3.15 -8.91 -3.76
C LEU A 83 -1.78 -9.52 -4.08
N GLY A 84 -0.95 -8.80 -4.84
CA GLY A 84 0.42 -9.20 -5.15
C GLY A 84 1.26 -9.38 -3.89
N ASN A 85 1.22 -8.44 -2.98
CA ASN A 85 1.96 -8.52 -1.73
C ASN A 85 1.43 -9.62 -0.80
N LEU A 86 0.11 -9.75 -0.65
CA LEU A 86 -0.49 -10.73 0.25
C LEU A 86 -0.42 -12.18 -0.28
N LEU A 87 -0.47 -12.39 -1.59
CA LEU A 87 -0.50 -13.74 -2.16
C LEU A 87 0.83 -14.14 -2.78
N LEU A 88 1.34 -13.35 -3.73
CA LEU A 88 2.53 -13.70 -4.48
C LEU A 88 3.79 -13.53 -3.63
N VAL A 89 4.01 -12.33 -3.07
CA VAL A 89 5.25 -12.02 -2.34
C VAL A 89 5.33 -12.86 -1.07
N MET A 90 4.24 -12.92 -0.30
CA MET A 90 4.19 -13.73 0.92
C MET A 90 4.30 -15.23 0.60
N GLY A 91 3.64 -15.71 -0.45
CA GLY A 91 3.75 -17.10 -0.90
C GLY A 91 5.16 -17.48 -1.32
N LEU A 92 5.84 -16.62 -2.09
CA LEU A 92 7.24 -16.82 -2.47
C LEU A 92 8.17 -16.80 -1.25
N ALA A 93 7.92 -15.91 -0.27
CA ALA A 93 8.68 -15.85 0.97
C ALA A 93 8.56 -17.15 1.76
N PHE A 94 7.38 -17.72 1.88
CA PHE A 94 7.19 -19.03 2.54
C PHE A 94 7.88 -20.17 1.79
N VAL A 95 7.78 -20.20 0.46
CA VAL A 95 8.47 -21.23 -0.35
C VAL A 95 9.97 -21.10 -0.19
N TRP A 96 10.52 -19.90 -0.34
CA TRP A 96 11.95 -19.65 -0.20
C TRP A 96 12.47 -19.99 1.20
N GLY A 97 11.74 -19.53 2.23
CA GLY A 97 12.05 -19.82 3.61
C GLY A 97 12.02 -21.32 3.90
N GLY A 98 10.99 -22.05 3.41
CA GLY A 98 10.86 -23.49 3.62
C GLY A 98 11.91 -24.34 2.90
N ILE A 99 12.51 -23.85 1.80
CA ILE A 99 13.64 -24.51 1.14
C ILE A 99 14.93 -24.40 2.00
N HIS A 100 15.11 -23.27 2.71
CA HIS A 100 16.35 -22.99 3.42
C HIS A 100 16.29 -23.30 4.92
N HIS A 101 15.09 -23.36 5.50
CA HIS A 101 14.87 -23.56 6.94
C HIS A 101 13.81 -24.64 7.15
N SER A 102 14.10 -25.57 8.04
CA SER A 102 13.14 -26.62 8.44
C SER A 102 11.97 -26.07 9.27
N GLU A 103 12.15 -24.94 9.93
CA GLU A 103 11.16 -24.27 10.75
C GLU A 103 11.23 -22.77 10.51
N GLN A 104 10.07 -22.16 10.29
CA GLN A 104 9.94 -20.70 10.09
C GLN A 104 9.21 -20.12 11.29
N LYS A 105 9.85 -19.16 11.96
CA LYS A 105 9.29 -18.48 13.13
C LYS A 105 8.78 -17.10 12.73
N TYR A 106 7.72 -16.66 13.36
CA TYR A 106 7.14 -15.34 13.18
C TYR A 106 6.76 -14.72 14.52
N SER A 107 6.67 -13.41 14.57
CA SER A 107 6.21 -12.67 15.74
C SER A 107 4.68 -12.66 15.80
N GLU A 108 4.09 -13.33 16.77
CA GLU A 108 2.64 -13.34 16.99
C GLU A 108 2.08 -11.93 17.19
N THR A 109 2.79 -11.06 17.90
CA THR A 109 2.40 -9.67 18.13
C THR A 109 2.32 -8.89 16.82
N GLN A 110 3.32 -9.04 15.95
CA GLN A 110 3.33 -8.36 14.64
C GLN A 110 2.20 -8.87 13.74
N VAL A 111 2.02 -10.17 13.65
CA VAL A 111 0.97 -10.78 12.82
C VAL A 111 -0.41 -10.38 13.32
N SER A 112 -0.67 -10.42 14.63
CA SER A 112 -1.94 -10.02 15.21
C SER A 112 -2.25 -8.54 15.00
N SER A 113 -1.26 -7.66 15.23
CA SER A 113 -1.42 -6.21 15.06
C SER A 113 -1.66 -5.84 13.60
N ASN A 114 -0.82 -6.35 12.69
CA ASN A 114 -0.94 -6.08 11.25
C ASN A 114 -2.22 -6.70 10.67
N GLY A 115 -2.60 -7.89 11.11
CA GLY A 115 -3.85 -8.55 10.71
C GLY A 115 -5.09 -7.77 11.12
N SER A 116 -5.09 -7.22 12.35
CA SER A 116 -6.17 -6.38 12.85
C SER A 116 -6.29 -5.08 12.05
N LEU A 117 -5.16 -4.43 11.73
CA LEU A 117 -5.12 -3.23 10.92
C LEU A 117 -5.60 -3.50 9.48
N LEU A 118 -5.18 -4.62 8.90
CA LEU A 118 -5.62 -5.05 7.58
C LEU A 118 -7.14 -5.29 7.55
N LEU A 119 -7.67 -6.01 8.53
CA LEU A 119 -9.11 -6.27 8.65
C LEU A 119 -9.91 -4.98 8.78
N LEU A 120 -9.47 -4.05 9.65
CA LEU A 120 -10.09 -2.73 9.80
C LEU A 120 -10.07 -1.97 8.48
N SER A 121 -8.94 -1.97 7.78
CA SER A 121 -8.80 -1.30 6.48
C SER A 121 -9.74 -1.88 5.43
N MET A 122 -9.87 -3.19 5.37
CA MET A 122 -10.81 -3.86 4.45
C MET A 122 -12.27 -3.49 4.75
N ILE A 123 -12.67 -3.48 6.02
CA ILE A 123 -14.03 -3.10 6.42
C ILE A 123 -14.30 -1.66 5.98
N VAL A 124 -13.41 -0.72 6.27
CA VAL A 124 -13.60 0.69 5.93
C VAL A 124 -13.64 0.92 4.41
N LEU A 125 -12.84 0.19 3.62
CA LEU A 125 -12.86 0.26 2.16
C LEU A 125 -14.13 -0.31 1.54
N VAL A 126 -14.74 -1.33 2.15
CA VAL A 126 -15.97 -1.96 1.65
C VAL A 126 -17.22 -1.10 1.91
N ILE A 127 -17.22 -0.28 2.97
CA ILE A 127 -18.39 0.53 3.35
C ILE A 127 -18.88 1.45 2.20
N PRO A 128 -18.03 2.26 1.53
CA PRO A 128 -18.48 3.10 0.42
C PRO A 128 -19.06 2.28 -0.74
N THR A 129 -18.47 1.13 -1.05
CA THR A 129 -18.94 0.24 -2.13
C THR A 129 -20.32 -0.33 -1.84
N VAL A 130 -20.54 -0.81 -0.62
CA VAL A 130 -21.85 -1.34 -0.19
C VAL A 130 -22.88 -0.22 -0.16
N PHE A 131 -22.51 0.96 0.31
CA PHE A 131 -23.39 2.13 0.32
C PHE A 131 -23.84 2.50 -1.09
N HIS A 132 -22.92 2.59 -2.03
CA HIS A 132 -23.22 2.90 -3.44
C HIS A 132 -24.20 1.89 -4.06
N SER A 133 -23.98 0.59 -3.81
CA SER A 133 -24.88 -0.45 -4.33
C SER A 133 -26.28 -0.43 -3.71
N SER A 134 -26.43 0.16 -2.51
CA SER A 134 -27.68 0.14 -1.75
C SER A 134 -28.54 1.39 -1.97
N VAL A 135 -27.92 2.56 -2.19
CA VAL A 135 -28.64 3.83 -2.20
C VAL A 135 -28.95 4.35 -3.61
N GLY A 136 -28.08 4.12 -4.59
CA GLY A 136 -28.27 4.49 -6.00
C GLY A 136 -28.78 5.93 -6.28
N GLY A 137 -28.51 6.48 -7.47
CA GLY A 137 -29.00 7.78 -7.93
C GLY A 137 -28.16 8.99 -7.50
N GLU A 138 -28.46 10.18 -8.08
CA GLU A 138 -27.66 11.41 -7.91
C GLU A 138 -27.46 11.85 -6.44
N ALA A 139 -28.45 11.65 -5.59
CA ALA A 139 -28.33 11.91 -4.15
C ALA A 139 -27.42 10.91 -3.43
N GLY A 140 -27.25 9.72 -3.99
CA GLY A 140 -26.31 8.70 -3.53
C GLY A 140 -24.86 9.08 -3.86
N ASP A 141 -24.61 9.64 -5.03
CA ASP A 141 -23.27 9.94 -5.52
C ASP A 141 -22.58 11.03 -4.70
N SER A 142 -23.27 12.12 -4.33
CA SER A 142 -22.69 13.17 -3.47
C SER A 142 -22.35 12.63 -2.06
N ARG A 143 -23.25 11.84 -1.48
CA ARG A 143 -23.02 11.21 -0.17
C ARG A 143 -21.92 10.15 -0.21
N LEU A 144 -21.77 9.47 -1.35
CA LEU A 144 -20.69 8.50 -1.56
C LEU A 144 -19.32 9.18 -1.52
N LEU A 145 -19.19 10.37 -2.15
CA LEU A 145 -17.95 11.13 -2.11
C LEU A 145 -17.59 11.54 -0.67
N ASP A 146 -18.56 12.07 0.07
CA ASP A 146 -18.36 12.46 1.47
C ASP A 146 -17.95 11.24 2.33
N LEU A 147 -18.64 10.12 2.15
CA LEU A 147 -18.35 8.87 2.86
C LEU A 147 -16.95 8.35 2.51
N SER A 148 -16.54 8.42 1.25
CA SER A 148 -15.21 8.02 0.79
C SER A 148 -14.11 8.91 1.37
N HIS A 149 -14.32 10.23 1.44
CA HIS A 149 -13.39 11.16 2.07
C HIS A 149 -13.25 10.90 3.58
N ILE A 150 -14.36 10.65 4.27
CA ILE A 150 -14.35 10.30 5.70
C ILE A 150 -13.62 8.97 5.92
N ALA A 151 -13.90 7.96 5.09
CA ALA A 151 -13.22 6.67 5.15
C ALA A 151 -11.70 6.82 4.95
N ALA A 152 -11.28 7.59 3.94
CA ALA A 152 -9.87 7.88 3.69
C ALA A 152 -9.20 8.62 4.87
N ALA A 153 -9.87 9.61 5.45
CA ALA A 153 -9.37 10.35 6.61
C ALA A 153 -9.20 9.43 7.84
N ILE A 154 -10.17 8.55 8.10
CA ILE A 154 -10.09 7.56 9.18
C ILE A 154 -8.92 6.61 8.96
N LEU A 155 -8.74 6.08 7.73
CA LEU A 155 -7.64 5.17 7.42
C LEU A 155 -6.28 5.84 7.60
N LEU A 156 -6.13 7.09 7.14
CA LEU A 156 -4.89 7.86 7.34
C LEU A 156 -4.59 8.12 8.81
N LEU A 157 -5.63 8.46 9.59
CA LEU A 157 -5.49 8.67 11.02
C LEU A 157 -5.06 7.38 11.73
N VAL A 158 -5.75 6.27 11.46
CA VAL A 158 -5.44 4.96 12.05
C VAL A 158 -4.03 4.51 11.66
N TYR A 159 -3.64 4.67 10.41
CA TYR A 159 -2.29 4.36 9.95
C TYR A 159 -1.24 5.21 10.66
N GLY A 160 -1.44 6.52 10.76
CA GLY A 160 -0.53 7.42 11.49
C GLY A 160 -0.41 7.07 12.98
N LEU A 161 -1.53 6.77 13.64
CA LEU A 161 -1.53 6.31 15.03
C LEU A 161 -0.83 4.96 15.21
N PHE A 162 -1.02 4.05 14.25
CA PHE A 162 -0.34 2.75 14.25
C PHE A 162 1.18 2.90 14.10
N LEU A 163 1.64 3.76 13.18
CA LEU A 163 3.07 4.07 13.04
C LEU A 163 3.63 4.70 14.33
N PHE A 164 2.91 5.63 14.92
CA PHE A 164 3.29 6.23 16.19
C PHE A 164 3.36 5.20 17.33
N PHE A 165 2.40 4.29 17.38
CA PHE A 165 2.38 3.17 18.32
C PHE A 165 3.60 2.27 18.13
N GLN A 166 3.85 1.83 16.90
CA GLN A 166 4.92 0.90 16.55
C GLN A 166 6.31 1.50 16.77
N PHE A 167 6.53 2.76 16.34
CA PHE A 167 7.87 3.35 16.31
C PHE A 167 8.19 4.25 17.50
N ARG A 168 7.22 4.61 18.32
CA ARG A 168 7.46 5.53 19.42
C ARG A 168 7.07 4.99 20.79
N THR A 169 5.87 4.44 20.92
CA THR A 169 5.32 4.08 22.23
C THR A 169 5.58 2.63 22.62
N HIS A 170 5.59 1.71 21.65
CA HIS A 170 5.68 0.27 21.89
C HIS A 170 6.75 -0.41 21.02
N VAL A 171 7.88 0.25 20.81
CA VAL A 171 9.02 -0.26 20.02
C VAL A 171 9.45 -1.66 20.47
N HIS A 172 9.45 -1.90 21.80
CA HIS A 172 9.87 -3.18 22.38
C HIS A 172 9.01 -4.38 21.97
N LEU A 173 7.75 -4.16 21.54
CA LEU A 173 6.86 -5.24 21.07
C LEU A 173 7.18 -5.66 19.63
N PHE A 174 7.87 -4.81 18.89
CA PHE A 174 8.19 -4.99 17.47
C PHE A 174 9.68 -5.18 17.20
N ALA A 175 10.52 -5.02 18.23
CA ALA A 175 11.93 -5.35 18.13
C ALA A 175 12.07 -6.88 17.97
N THR A 176 12.79 -7.31 16.94
CA THR A 176 13.18 -8.72 16.80
C THR A 176 14.29 -8.99 17.80
N ASP A 177 14.05 -9.88 18.76
CA ASP A 177 15.14 -10.46 19.54
C ASP A 177 16.09 -11.15 18.57
N GLY A 178 17.29 -10.58 18.38
CA GLY A 178 18.34 -11.08 17.51
C GLY A 178 18.98 -12.36 18.04
#